data_8b95150dd7afd2d194b1cc2b93ffe1ca
#
_entry.id   8b95150dd7afd2d194b1cc2b93ffe1ca
#
_cell.length_a   1.000
_cell.length_b   1.000
_cell.length_c   1.000
_cell.angle_alpha   90.00
_cell.angle_beta   90.00
_cell.angle_gamma   90.00
#
_symmetry.space_group_name_H-M   'P 1'
#
loop_
_entity.id
_entity.type
_entity.pdbx_description
1 polymer ?
#
loop_
_entity_poly.entity_id
_entity_poly.type
_entity_poly.pdbx_seq_one_letter_code
_entity_poly.pdbx_strand_id
1 'polypeptide(L)'
;MTNEEQECQALARKMAAYGEARGWGLAKLAREFPAVGSERALRDMRDGRFEGYNLDSQLANLRAAVALAEELAEENPATGEQTYDTLLTVEAVRRACLTAMKSWGTNRVVVVQGPSGVGKSTALRIVAGRYGRRVAVLEASDAWGDKPAALLGAILRAIGHEGNLPQSAADRLEMARERLNVSRTCVCVDEAHHLGPHCLNVLKTLVNLTPGEFVLLAIPTLWNKLESQNYQEARQLTTNRLSERLRLGLTERDLARYFSLCRPACFPEGEKGKAARTAAKLVLPAASGNGNMAFARDVARLLPEGEATPERVAEAIKEAAARR
;
A
#
# COMPACT_ATOMS: atom_id res chain seq x y z
N MET A 1 10.88 14.24 -38.24
CA MET A 1 9.96 13.79 -37.19
C MET A 1 8.53 14.19 -37.56
N THR A 2 7.62 13.25 -37.57
CA THR A 2 6.19 13.53 -37.77
C THR A 2 5.60 14.20 -36.52
N ASN A 3 4.38 14.73 -36.63
CA ASN A 3 3.66 15.28 -35.45
C ASN A 3 3.46 14.23 -34.35
N GLU A 4 3.17 12.99 -34.72
CA GLU A 4 2.99 11.87 -33.81
C GLU A 4 4.28 11.48 -33.08
N GLU A 5 5.41 11.46 -33.79
CA GLU A 5 6.72 11.23 -33.20
C GLU A 5 7.10 12.31 -32.18
N GLN A 6 6.80 13.59 -32.50
CA GLN A 6 7.03 14.69 -31.56
C GLN A 6 6.19 14.59 -30.31
N GLU A 7 4.91 14.21 -30.44
CA GLU A 7 4.01 14.02 -29.32
C GLU A 7 4.43 12.82 -28.46
N CYS A 8 4.76 11.68 -29.07
CA CYS A 8 5.29 10.53 -28.37
C CYS A 8 6.53 10.88 -27.55
N GLN A 9 7.46 11.60 -28.13
CA GLN A 9 8.67 12.04 -27.45
C GLN A 9 8.37 12.97 -26.28
N ALA A 10 7.47 13.94 -26.47
CA ALA A 10 7.07 14.86 -25.42
C ALA A 10 6.43 14.13 -24.23
N LEU A 11 5.51 13.20 -24.49
CA LEU A 11 4.86 12.40 -23.46
C LEU A 11 5.84 11.47 -22.74
N ALA A 12 6.76 10.83 -23.46
CA ALA A 12 7.79 9.98 -22.85
C ALA A 12 8.76 10.79 -21.97
N ARG A 13 9.13 12.01 -22.38
CA ARG A 13 9.91 12.93 -21.54
C ARG A 13 9.14 13.38 -20.31
N LYS A 14 7.85 13.66 -20.44
CA LYS A 14 6.98 14.00 -19.29
C LYS A 14 6.89 12.88 -18.28
N MET A 15 6.74 11.63 -18.74
CA MET A 15 6.80 10.45 -17.88
C MET A 15 8.16 10.28 -17.20
N ALA A 16 9.27 10.49 -17.93
CA ALA A 16 10.61 10.43 -17.35
C ALA A 16 10.79 11.48 -16.23
N ALA A 17 10.39 12.73 -16.49
CA ALA A 17 10.44 13.81 -15.50
C ALA A 17 9.57 13.51 -14.27
N TYR A 18 8.39 12.90 -14.45
CA TYR A 18 7.57 12.42 -13.35
C TYR A 18 8.29 11.38 -12.50
N GLY A 19 9.02 10.45 -13.13
CA GLY A 19 9.85 9.47 -12.43
C GLY A 19 11.02 10.11 -11.69
N GLU A 20 11.75 11.00 -12.34
CA GLU A 20 12.90 11.71 -11.77
C GLU A 20 12.51 12.53 -10.52
N ALA A 21 11.39 13.24 -10.57
CA ALA A 21 10.86 13.99 -9.43
C ALA A 21 10.56 13.08 -8.20
N ARG A 22 10.44 11.77 -8.41
CA ARG A 22 10.20 10.73 -7.38
C ARG A 22 11.41 9.85 -7.10
N GLY A 23 12.56 10.17 -7.67
CA GLY A 23 13.78 9.35 -7.55
C GLY A 23 13.64 7.96 -8.23
N TRP A 24 12.82 7.85 -9.26
CA TRP A 24 12.59 6.60 -10.00
C TRP A 24 13.36 6.57 -11.31
N GLY A 25 14.12 5.51 -11.55
CA GLY A 25 14.66 5.21 -12.87
C GLY A 25 13.58 4.67 -13.82
N LEU A 26 13.88 4.67 -15.14
CA LEU A 26 12.94 4.22 -16.19
C LEU A 26 12.43 2.79 -15.98
N ALA A 27 13.28 1.89 -15.47
CA ALA A 27 12.88 0.50 -15.14
C ALA A 27 11.80 0.44 -14.07
N LYS A 28 11.89 1.30 -13.07
CA LYS A 28 10.87 1.41 -12.01
C LYS A 28 9.61 2.06 -12.57
N LEU A 29 9.74 3.11 -13.36
CA LEU A 29 8.63 3.80 -14.00
C LEU A 29 7.81 2.86 -14.89
N ALA A 30 8.46 2.04 -15.72
CA ALA A 30 7.79 1.05 -16.57
C ALA A 30 7.05 -0.05 -15.76
N ARG A 31 7.54 -0.38 -14.58
CA ARG A 31 6.84 -1.31 -13.67
C ARG A 31 5.62 -0.69 -13.00
N GLU A 32 5.70 0.58 -12.64
CA GLU A 32 4.60 1.30 -11.98
C GLU A 32 3.50 1.71 -12.97
N PHE A 33 3.89 2.00 -14.21
CA PHE A 33 2.99 2.37 -15.32
C PHE A 33 3.12 1.36 -16.46
N PRO A 34 2.51 0.17 -16.37
CA PRO A 34 2.64 -0.84 -17.43
C PRO A 34 2.19 -0.39 -18.83
N ALA A 35 1.35 0.64 -18.89
CA ALA A 35 0.91 1.24 -20.14
C ALA A 35 2.06 1.84 -20.97
N VAL A 36 3.16 2.31 -20.34
CA VAL A 36 4.32 2.83 -21.08
C VAL A 36 5.14 1.71 -21.78
N GLY A 37 4.77 0.45 -21.56
CA GLY A 37 5.46 -0.70 -22.09
C GLY A 37 6.74 -1.06 -21.31
N SER A 38 7.78 -1.48 -22.03
CA SER A 38 9.06 -1.83 -21.41
C SER A 38 9.91 -0.58 -21.13
N GLU A 39 10.90 -0.73 -20.21
CA GLU A 39 11.93 0.29 -20.00
C GLU A 39 12.61 0.74 -21.31
N ARG A 40 12.88 -0.26 -22.19
CA ARG A 40 13.50 0.00 -23.50
C ARG A 40 12.58 0.85 -24.38
N ALA A 41 11.29 0.51 -24.47
CA ALA A 41 10.33 1.27 -25.26
C ALA A 41 10.23 2.72 -24.77
N LEU A 42 10.11 2.92 -23.45
CA LEU A 42 10.05 4.26 -22.87
C LEU A 42 11.33 5.08 -23.13
N ARG A 43 12.49 4.43 -23.03
CA ARG A 43 13.80 5.06 -23.33
C ARG A 43 13.89 5.45 -24.81
N ASP A 44 13.54 4.55 -25.71
CA ASP A 44 13.60 4.79 -27.14
C ASP A 44 12.66 5.93 -27.57
N MET A 45 11.43 5.97 -27.06
CA MET A 45 10.48 7.07 -27.29
C MET A 45 11.02 8.40 -26.77
N ARG A 46 11.55 8.43 -25.54
CA ARG A 46 12.15 9.63 -24.94
C ARG A 46 13.30 10.18 -25.78
N ASP A 47 14.12 9.28 -26.28
CA ASP A 47 15.34 9.61 -27.05
C ASP A 47 15.05 9.84 -28.56
N GLY A 48 13.76 9.72 -28.97
CA GLY A 48 13.34 9.99 -30.35
C GLY A 48 13.65 8.85 -31.32
N ARG A 49 13.74 7.61 -30.83
CA ARG A 49 13.93 6.40 -31.63
C ARG A 49 12.60 5.64 -31.75
N PHE A 50 11.97 5.75 -32.93
CA PHE A 50 10.62 5.24 -33.18
C PHE A 50 10.59 4.00 -34.07
N GLU A 51 11.72 3.58 -34.60
CA GLU A 51 11.82 2.48 -35.56
C GLU A 51 11.36 1.16 -34.93
N GLY A 52 10.42 0.47 -35.58
CA GLY A 52 9.86 -0.79 -35.13
C GLY A 52 8.73 -0.68 -34.11
N TYR A 53 8.25 0.53 -33.79
CA TYR A 53 7.11 0.73 -32.91
C TYR A 53 5.84 1.13 -33.65
N ASN A 54 4.68 0.65 -33.17
CA ASN A 54 3.37 1.14 -33.62
C ASN A 54 3.09 2.46 -32.87
N LEU A 55 3.23 3.60 -33.54
CA LEU A 55 3.13 4.93 -32.93
C LEU A 55 1.72 5.22 -32.38
N ASP A 56 0.66 4.83 -33.08
CA ASP A 56 -0.71 5.05 -32.60
C ASP A 56 -0.96 4.37 -31.26
N SER A 57 -0.52 3.11 -31.17
CA SER A 57 -0.64 2.34 -29.91
C SER A 57 0.23 2.95 -28.80
N GLN A 58 1.46 3.36 -29.10
CA GLN A 58 2.35 3.96 -28.12
C GLN A 58 1.83 5.34 -27.67
N LEU A 59 1.26 6.12 -28.56
CA LEU A 59 0.68 7.42 -28.27
C LEU A 59 -0.51 7.29 -27.32
N ALA A 60 -1.43 6.38 -27.62
CA ALA A 60 -2.58 6.09 -26.76
C ALA A 60 -2.13 5.64 -25.37
N ASN A 61 -1.15 4.76 -25.28
CA ASN A 61 -0.59 4.24 -24.04
C ASN A 61 0.12 5.31 -23.23
N LEU A 62 0.94 6.16 -23.86
CA LEU A 62 1.64 7.26 -23.19
C LEU A 62 0.68 8.34 -22.70
N ARG A 63 -0.37 8.68 -23.48
CA ARG A 63 -1.43 9.60 -23.04
C ARG A 63 -2.12 9.08 -21.79
N ALA A 64 -2.49 7.79 -21.78
CA ALA A 64 -3.12 7.17 -20.61
C ALA A 64 -2.18 7.16 -19.39
N ALA A 65 -0.91 6.85 -19.59
CA ALA A 65 0.08 6.86 -18.52
C ALA A 65 0.33 8.26 -17.95
N VAL A 66 0.45 9.27 -18.82
CA VAL A 66 0.62 10.67 -18.40
C VAL A 66 -0.60 11.18 -17.66
N ALA A 67 -1.82 10.93 -18.18
CA ALA A 67 -3.05 11.33 -17.50
C ALA A 67 -3.15 10.72 -16.09
N LEU A 68 -2.83 9.43 -15.96
CA LEU A 68 -2.77 8.76 -14.66
C LEU A 68 -1.68 9.35 -13.75
N ALA A 69 -0.50 9.69 -14.31
CA ALA A 69 0.59 10.29 -13.56
C ALA A 69 0.24 11.70 -13.07
N GLU A 70 -0.50 12.47 -13.86
CA GLU A 70 -1.02 13.80 -13.50
C GLU A 70 -2.10 13.71 -12.42
N GLU A 71 -3.07 12.81 -12.58
CA GLU A 71 -4.09 12.51 -11.56
C GLU A 71 -3.42 12.13 -10.23
N LEU A 72 -2.41 11.26 -10.26
CA LEU A 72 -1.66 10.86 -9.08
C LEU A 72 -0.80 12.00 -8.49
N ALA A 73 -0.37 12.97 -9.30
CA ALA A 73 0.38 14.12 -8.83
C ALA A 73 -0.53 15.17 -8.18
N GLU A 74 -1.75 15.34 -8.67
CA GLU A 74 -2.77 16.21 -8.10
C GLU A 74 -3.34 15.63 -6.79
N GLU A 75 -3.64 14.33 -6.76
CA GLU A 75 -4.13 13.63 -5.57
C GLU A 75 -3.07 13.49 -4.48
N ASN A 76 -1.80 13.49 -4.84
CA ASN A 76 -0.66 13.30 -3.93
C ASN A 76 0.48 14.26 -4.29
N PRO A 77 0.35 15.56 -3.99
CA PRO A 77 1.52 16.43 -4.01
C PRO A 77 2.57 15.82 -3.09
N ALA A 78 3.84 15.79 -3.50
CA ALA A 78 4.96 15.13 -2.81
C ALA A 78 4.95 15.48 -1.31
N THR A 79 4.12 14.80 -0.54
CA THR A 79 4.02 14.94 0.91
C THR A 79 5.12 14.10 1.53
N GLY A 80 5.57 14.49 2.72
CA GLY A 80 6.63 13.77 3.44
C GLY A 80 6.39 12.25 3.63
N GLU A 81 5.19 11.74 3.30
CA GLU A 81 4.86 10.31 3.32
C GLU A 81 5.59 9.49 2.23
N GLN A 82 5.92 10.09 1.08
CA GLN A 82 6.71 9.40 0.03
C GLN A 82 8.13 9.08 0.49
N THR A 83 8.63 9.79 1.49
CA THR A 83 9.93 9.53 2.10
C THR A 83 10.03 8.12 2.70
N TYR A 84 8.90 7.53 3.12
CA TYR A 84 8.85 6.22 3.78
C TYR A 84 8.64 5.03 2.85
N ASP A 85 8.57 5.23 1.55
CA ASP A 85 8.37 4.17 0.53
C ASP A 85 9.37 3.01 0.62
N THR A 86 10.53 3.24 1.19
CA THR A 86 11.62 2.26 1.32
C THR A 86 11.57 1.45 2.60
N LEU A 87 10.59 1.69 3.48
CA LEU A 87 10.41 0.87 4.67
C LEU A 87 9.90 -0.53 4.30
N LEU A 88 10.37 -1.54 5.02
CA LEU A 88 10.00 -2.95 4.78
C LEU A 88 8.50 -3.18 4.96
N THR A 89 7.86 -2.47 5.88
CA THR A 89 6.40 -2.52 6.08
C THR A 89 5.66 -2.00 4.85
N VAL A 90 6.09 -0.89 4.26
CA VAL A 90 5.50 -0.32 3.03
C VAL A 90 5.72 -1.28 1.86
N GLU A 91 6.95 -1.79 1.71
CA GLU A 91 7.29 -2.75 0.67
C GLU A 91 6.46 -4.05 0.79
N ALA A 92 6.24 -4.54 2.00
CA ALA A 92 5.43 -5.74 2.24
C ALA A 92 3.95 -5.51 1.88
N VAL A 93 3.36 -4.37 2.25
CA VAL A 93 1.98 -4.02 1.87
C VAL A 93 1.87 -3.82 0.36
N ARG A 94 2.85 -3.15 -0.26
CA ARG A 94 2.92 -3.02 -1.72
C ARG A 94 2.98 -4.39 -2.40
N ARG A 95 3.83 -5.28 -1.89
CA ARG A 95 3.93 -6.66 -2.39
C ARG A 95 2.60 -7.40 -2.25
N ALA A 96 1.89 -7.25 -1.12
CA ALA A 96 0.58 -7.84 -0.92
C ALA A 96 -0.42 -7.42 -2.00
N CYS A 97 -0.52 -6.12 -2.27
CA CYS A 97 -1.39 -5.59 -3.33
C CYS A 97 -0.99 -6.13 -4.71
N LEU A 98 0.30 -6.10 -5.04
CA LEU A 98 0.79 -6.63 -6.32
C LEU A 98 0.57 -8.15 -6.46
N THR A 99 0.71 -8.92 -5.37
CA THR A 99 0.43 -10.36 -5.37
C THR A 99 -1.05 -10.61 -5.62
N ALA A 100 -1.95 -9.89 -4.93
CA ALA A 100 -3.38 -9.98 -5.18
C ALA A 100 -3.72 -9.65 -6.64
N MET A 101 -3.19 -8.55 -7.18
CA MET A 101 -3.41 -8.08 -8.56
C MET A 101 -2.86 -9.01 -9.64
N LYS A 102 -1.80 -9.77 -9.35
CA LYS A 102 -1.17 -10.69 -10.29
C LYS A 102 -1.74 -12.10 -10.20
N SER A 103 -2.53 -12.40 -9.19
CA SER A 103 -3.08 -13.73 -8.98
C SER A 103 -4.08 -14.08 -10.07
N TRP A 104 -3.89 -15.25 -10.68
CA TRP A 104 -4.78 -15.81 -11.70
C TRP A 104 -5.69 -16.87 -11.06
N GLY A 105 -6.91 -16.91 -11.50
CA GLY A 105 -7.87 -17.90 -10.99
C GLY A 105 -8.55 -17.46 -9.70
N THR A 106 -8.64 -18.34 -8.71
CA THR A 106 -9.45 -18.15 -7.51
C THR A 106 -8.69 -17.64 -6.28
N ASN A 107 -7.35 -17.70 -6.29
CA ASN A 107 -6.50 -17.32 -5.15
C ASN A 107 -6.14 -15.84 -5.21
N ARG A 108 -7.08 -14.97 -4.83
CA ARG A 108 -6.97 -13.51 -4.94
C ARG A 108 -7.09 -12.78 -3.60
N VAL A 109 -6.86 -13.50 -2.52
CA VAL A 109 -6.85 -12.94 -1.17
C VAL A 109 -5.44 -12.97 -0.62
N VAL A 110 -4.95 -11.85 -0.12
CA VAL A 110 -3.70 -11.75 0.63
C VAL A 110 -4.01 -11.27 2.03
N VAL A 111 -3.46 -11.94 3.04
CA VAL A 111 -3.60 -11.53 4.44
C VAL A 111 -2.27 -10.97 4.94
N VAL A 112 -2.29 -9.73 5.41
CA VAL A 112 -1.15 -9.04 5.99
C VAL A 112 -1.37 -8.91 7.49
N GLN A 113 -0.60 -9.64 8.28
CA GLN A 113 -0.71 -9.65 9.74
C GLN A 113 0.47 -8.96 10.40
N GLY A 114 0.22 -8.23 11.44
CA GLY A 114 1.26 -7.63 12.27
C GLY A 114 0.69 -6.99 13.53
N PRO A 115 1.51 -6.78 14.56
CA PRO A 115 1.06 -6.16 15.79
C PRO A 115 0.51 -4.75 15.55
N SER A 116 -0.25 -4.24 16.52
CA SER A 116 -0.68 -2.83 16.49
C SER A 116 0.54 -1.91 16.47
N GLY A 117 0.41 -0.78 15.80
CA GLY A 117 1.48 0.23 15.72
C GLY A 117 2.68 -0.13 14.82
N VAL A 118 2.68 -1.27 14.11
CA VAL A 118 3.78 -1.62 13.18
C VAL A 118 3.78 -0.80 11.88
N GLY A 119 2.76 0.03 11.67
CA GLY A 119 2.68 0.92 10.51
C GLY A 119 1.83 0.41 9.34
N LYS A 120 0.97 -0.61 9.53
CA LYS A 120 0.10 -1.19 8.48
C LYS A 120 -0.76 -0.13 7.76
N SER A 121 -1.54 0.63 8.52
CA SER A 121 -2.45 1.66 7.98
C SER A 121 -1.71 2.78 7.25
N THR A 122 -0.56 3.21 7.79
CA THR A 122 0.29 4.20 7.12
C THR A 122 0.87 3.64 5.82
N ALA A 123 1.38 2.41 5.86
CA ALA A 123 1.90 1.74 4.66
C ALA A 123 0.81 1.57 3.59
N LEU A 124 -0.42 1.23 4.00
CA LEU A 124 -1.54 1.08 3.08
C LEU A 124 -1.92 2.41 2.43
N ARG A 125 -1.95 3.53 3.18
CA ARG A 125 -2.20 4.88 2.63
C ARG A 125 -1.13 5.28 1.61
N ILE A 126 0.15 5.04 1.91
CA ILE A 126 1.26 5.30 0.98
C ILE A 126 1.09 4.47 -0.31
N VAL A 127 0.76 3.18 -0.18
CA VAL A 127 0.54 2.30 -1.33
C VAL A 127 -0.68 2.73 -2.13
N ALA A 128 -1.80 3.03 -1.47
CA ALA A 128 -3.02 3.49 -2.14
C ALA A 128 -2.80 4.80 -2.90
N GLY A 129 -2.15 5.79 -2.28
CA GLY A 129 -1.78 7.03 -2.96
C GLY A 129 -0.90 6.81 -4.19
N ARG A 130 -0.10 5.74 -4.20
CA ARG A 130 0.76 5.41 -5.34
C ARG A 130 0.02 4.74 -6.50
N TYR A 131 -0.99 3.93 -6.20
CA TYR A 131 -1.73 3.15 -7.19
C TYR A 131 -3.09 3.76 -7.55
N GLY A 132 -3.48 4.86 -6.87
CA GLY A 132 -4.72 5.58 -7.12
C GLY A 132 -5.93 4.63 -7.14
N ARG A 133 -6.80 4.80 -8.11
CA ARG A 133 -8.04 4.01 -8.25
C ARG A 133 -7.85 2.48 -8.38
N ARG A 134 -6.60 2.01 -8.57
CA ARG A 134 -6.29 0.57 -8.60
C ARG A 134 -6.30 -0.06 -7.21
N VAL A 135 -6.19 0.73 -6.15
CA VAL A 135 -6.19 0.29 -4.76
C VAL A 135 -7.25 1.06 -3.99
N ALA A 136 -8.37 0.42 -3.72
CA ALA A 136 -9.44 0.97 -2.90
C ALA A 136 -9.22 0.59 -1.43
N VAL A 137 -9.28 1.55 -0.53
CA VAL A 137 -9.04 1.34 0.90
C VAL A 137 -10.32 1.58 1.68
N LEU A 138 -10.61 0.67 2.59
CA LEU A 138 -11.62 0.84 3.62
C LEU A 138 -11.11 0.34 4.97
N GLU A 139 -11.60 0.92 6.04
CA GLU A 139 -11.27 0.54 7.41
C GLU A 139 -12.48 -0.17 8.04
N ALA A 140 -12.27 -1.41 8.49
CA ALA A 140 -13.31 -2.17 9.18
C ALA A 140 -13.50 -1.63 10.59
N SER A 141 -14.74 -1.64 11.07
CA SER A 141 -15.12 -1.10 12.38
C SER A 141 -16.05 -2.03 13.13
N ASP A 142 -15.85 -2.17 14.44
CA ASP A 142 -16.77 -2.88 15.34
C ASP A 142 -18.18 -2.26 15.32
N ALA A 143 -18.29 -0.96 15.02
CA ALA A 143 -19.58 -0.28 14.88
C ALA A 143 -20.48 -0.85 13.77
N TRP A 144 -19.92 -1.63 12.86
CA TRP A 144 -20.72 -2.31 11.83
C TRP A 144 -21.53 -3.48 12.37
N GLY A 145 -21.15 -4.04 13.54
CA GLY A 145 -21.87 -5.13 14.20
C GLY A 145 -22.06 -6.37 13.32
N ASP A 146 -21.02 -6.73 12.54
CA ASP A 146 -21.02 -7.84 11.57
C ASP A 146 -22.17 -7.77 10.54
N LYS A 147 -22.56 -6.55 10.12
CA LYS A 147 -23.64 -6.34 9.14
C LYS A 147 -23.08 -6.31 7.72
N PRO A 148 -23.41 -7.29 6.85
CA PRO A 148 -22.99 -7.30 5.44
C PRO A 148 -23.27 -6.01 4.68
N ALA A 149 -24.43 -5.39 4.94
CA ALA A 149 -24.78 -4.13 4.30
C ALA A 149 -23.81 -2.98 4.61
N ALA A 150 -23.23 -2.94 5.81
CA ALA A 150 -22.23 -1.93 6.18
C ALA A 150 -20.92 -2.15 5.41
N LEU A 151 -20.39 -3.37 5.40
CA LEU A 151 -19.20 -3.74 4.64
C LEU A 151 -19.38 -3.45 3.14
N LEU A 152 -20.48 -3.91 2.55
CA LEU A 152 -20.74 -3.70 1.12
C LEU A 152 -20.87 -2.22 0.77
N GLY A 153 -21.50 -1.43 1.65
CA GLY A 153 -21.55 0.01 1.50
C GLY A 153 -20.18 0.66 1.53
N ALA A 154 -19.31 0.23 2.44
CA ALA A 154 -17.94 0.71 2.53
C ALA A 154 -17.11 0.32 1.27
N ILE A 155 -17.25 -0.92 0.79
CA ILE A 155 -16.62 -1.37 -0.46
C ILE A 155 -17.08 -0.49 -1.63
N LEU A 156 -18.39 -0.31 -1.80
CA LEU A 156 -18.94 0.50 -2.89
C LEU A 156 -18.42 1.93 -2.86
N ARG A 157 -18.34 2.56 -1.70
CA ARG A 157 -17.75 3.90 -1.55
C ARG A 157 -16.26 3.91 -1.92
N ALA A 158 -15.50 2.93 -1.43
CA ALA A 158 -14.07 2.82 -1.70
C ALA A 158 -13.76 2.63 -3.20
N ILE A 159 -14.62 1.92 -3.94
CA ILE A 159 -14.47 1.77 -5.39
C ILE A 159 -15.17 2.88 -6.21
N GLY A 160 -15.47 4.02 -5.59
CA GLY A 160 -15.93 5.23 -6.25
C GLY A 160 -17.42 5.30 -6.54
N HIS A 161 -18.30 4.65 -5.73
CA HIS A 161 -19.72 4.87 -5.83
C HIS A 161 -20.16 6.14 -5.06
N GLU A 162 -20.64 7.14 -5.77
CA GLU A 162 -21.05 8.45 -5.21
C GLU A 162 -22.56 8.55 -4.95
N GLY A 163 -23.36 7.71 -5.61
CA GLY A 163 -24.83 7.73 -5.51
C GLY A 163 -25.40 7.19 -4.19
N ASN A 164 -26.73 7.16 -4.10
CA ASN A 164 -27.42 6.51 -2.98
C ASN A 164 -27.16 5.00 -3.00
N LEU A 165 -26.92 4.44 -1.82
CA LEU A 165 -26.75 3.00 -1.67
C LEU A 165 -28.12 2.33 -1.47
N PRO A 166 -28.38 1.18 -2.12
CA PRO A 166 -29.54 0.37 -1.81
C PRO A 166 -29.63 0.04 -0.32
N GLN A 167 -30.83 -0.16 0.18
CA GLN A 167 -31.03 -0.50 1.59
C GLN A 167 -30.64 -1.95 1.89
N SER A 168 -30.97 -2.87 0.98
CA SER A 168 -30.73 -4.30 1.20
C SER A 168 -29.25 -4.69 0.97
N ALA A 169 -28.78 -5.65 1.74
CA ALA A 169 -27.44 -6.21 1.54
C ALA A 169 -27.33 -6.98 0.20
N ALA A 170 -28.43 -7.57 -0.26
CA ALA A 170 -28.47 -8.31 -1.51
C ALA A 170 -28.24 -7.38 -2.71
N ASP A 171 -28.94 -6.24 -2.77
CA ASP A 171 -28.78 -5.27 -3.86
C ASP A 171 -27.40 -4.61 -3.83
N ARG A 172 -26.86 -4.34 -2.64
CA ARG A 172 -25.46 -3.86 -2.51
C ARG A 172 -24.45 -4.88 -2.99
N LEU A 173 -24.68 -6.17 -2.72
CA LEU A 173 -23.82 -7.24 -3.19
C LEU A 173 -23.81 -7.30 -4.72
N GLU A 174 -24.99 -7.23 -5.34
CA GLU A 174 -25.11 -7.25 -6.79
C GLU A 174 -24.42 -6.02 -7.41
N MET A 175 -24.66 -4.83 -6.87
CA MET A 175 -24.00 -3.61 -7.32
C MET A 175 -22.46 -3.69 -7.17
N ALA A 176 -21.97 -4.23 -6.06
CA ALA A 176 -20.52 -4.43 -5.86
C ALA A 176 -19.96 -5.46 -6.85
N ARG A 177 -20.70 -6.53 -7.14
CA ARG A 177 -20.35 -7.54 -8.13
C ARG A 177 -20.21 -6.93 -9.53
N GLU A 178 -21.20 -6.16 -9.97
CA GLU A 178 -21.17 -5.50 -11.28
C GLU A 178 -19.95 -4.58 -11.41
N ARG A 179 -19.70 -3.75 -10.40
CA ARG A 179 -18.57 -2.80 -10.43
C ARG A 179 -17.22 -3.48 -10.42
N LEU A 180 -17.03 -4.51 -9.58
CA LEU A 180 -15.79 -5.28 -9.52
C LEU A 180 -15.55 -6.13 -10.77
N ASN A 181 -16.59 -6.48 -11.52
CA ASN A 181 -16.46 -7.13 -12.83
C ASN A 181 -15.95 -6.18 -13.92
N VAL A 182 -16.29 -4.90 -13.83
CA VAL A 182 -15.85 -3.88 -14.79
C VAL A 182 -14.47 -3.32 -14.45
N SER A 183 -14.22 -3.05 -13.17
CA SER A 183 -12.97 -2.46 -12.69
C SER A 183 -12.15 -3.47 -11.91
N ARG A 184 -10.93 -3.75 -12.39
CA ARG A 184 -9.95 -4.55 -11.62
C ARG A 184 -9.34 -3.71 -10.51
N THR A 185 -10.08 -3.56 -9.42
CA THR A 185 -9.64 -2.79 -8.25
C THR A 185 -9.26 -3.75 -7.14
N CYS A 186 -8.08 -3.55 -6.56
CA CYS A 186 -7.64 -4.26 -5.37
C CYS A 186 -8.29 -3.60 -4.14
N VAL A 187 -9.20 -4.30 -3.50
CA VAL A 187 -9.90 -3.84 -2.30
C VAL A 187 -9.09 -4.20 -1.07
N CYS A 188 -8.57 -3.19 -0.39
CA CYS A 188 -7.79 -3.33 0.84
C CYS A 188 -8.65 -3.00 2.06
N VAL A 189 -8.79 -3.97 2.95
CA VAL A 189 -9.55 -3.82 4.21
C VAL A 189 -8.55 -3.67 5.34
N ASP A 190 -8.42 -2.47 5.87
CA ASP A 190 -7.65 -2.24 7.10
C ASP A 190 -8.47 -2.63 8.32
N GLU A 191 -7.79 -2.94 9.42
CA GLU A 191 -8.38 -3.43 10.67
C GLU A 191 -9.36 -4.61 10.46
N ALA A 192 -9.07 -5.49 9.49
CA ALA A 192 -9.94 -6.58 9.08
C ALA A 192 -10.30 -7.58 10.22
N HIS A 193 -9.62 -7.50 11.36
CA HIS A 193 -9.96 -8.29 12.55
C HIS A 193 -11.29 -7.87 13.22
N HIS A 194 -11.84 -6.70 12.85
CA HIS A 194 -13.18 -6.28 13.23
C HIS A 194 -14.30 -6.96 12.43
N LEU A 195 -13.95 -7.61 11.30
CA LEU A 195 -14.95 -8.34 10.53
C LEU A 195 -15.43 -9.59 11.28
N GLY A 196 -16.73 -9.74 11.36
CA GLY A 196 -17.38 -10.94 11.85
C GLY A 196 -17.60 -11.97 10.73
N PRO A 197 -18.19 -13.14 11.08
CA PRO A 197 -18.36 -14.25 10.13
C PRO A 197 -19.25 -13.91 8.94
N HIS A 198 -20.32 -13.12 9.12
CA HIS A 198 -21.20 -12.73 8.00
C HIS A 198 -20.50 -11.81 7.02
N CYS A 199 -19.74 -10.83 7.51
CA CYS A 199 -18.93 -9.94 6.65
C CYS A 199 -17.86 -10.71 5.88
N LEU A 200 -17.15 -11.65 6.52
CA LEU A 200 -16.15 -12.48 5.86
C LEU A 200 -16.77 -13.43 4.83
N ASN A 201 -17.98 -13.93 5.06
CA ASN A 201 -18.72 -14.72 4.07
C ASN A 201 -19.10 -13.89 2.84
N VAL A 202 -19.46 -12.61 3.01
CA VAL A 202 -19.69 -11.71 1.88
C VAL A 202 -18.41 -11.48 1.08
N LEU A 203 -17.26 -11.27 1.72
CA LEU A 203 -15.97 -11.19 1.02
C LEU A 203 -15.67 -12.47 0.23
N LYS A 204 -15.91 -13.65 0.82
CA LYS A 204 -15.80 -14.95 0.12
C LYS A 204 -16.68 -14.98 -1.12
N THR A 205 -17.91 -14.51 -1.00
CA THR A 205 -18.88 -14.45 -2.12
C THR A 205 -18.35 -13.53 -3.22
N LEU A 206 -17.87 -12.33 -2.91
CA LEU A 206 -17.30 -11.42 -3.89
C LEU A 206 -16.07 -12.01 -4.58
N VAL A 207 -15.17 -12.65 -3.84
CA VAL A 207 -13.99 -13.36 -4.42
C VAL A 207 -14.43 -14.47 -5.39
N ASN A 208 -15.53 -15.15 -5.09
CA ASN A 208 -16.03 -16.22 -5.96
C ASN A 208 -16.72 -15.71 -7.23
N LEU A 209 -17.44 -14.60 -7.14
CA LEU A 209 -18.32 -14.09 -8.19
C LEU A 209 -17.68 -12.99 -9.06
N THR A 210 -16.52 -12.46 -8.67
CA THR A 210 -15.88 -11.34 -9.37
C THR A 210 -14.40 -11.58 -9.59
N PRO A 211 -13.75 -10.89 -10.53
CA PRO A 211 -12.29 -10.85 -10.62
C PRO A 211 -11.64 -9.94 -9.55
N GLY A 212 -12.41 -9.45 -8.59
CA GLY A 212 -11.94 -8.58 -7.51
C GLY A 212 -10.82 -9.22 -6.70
N GLU A 213 -9.85 -8.42 -6.31
CA GLU A 213 -8.68 -8.78 -5.54
C GLU A 213 -8.80 -8.18 -4.14
N PHE A 214 -8.39 -8.93 -3.11
CA PHE A 214 -8.61 -8.48 -1.72
C PHE A 214 -7.33 -8.61 -0.90
N VAL A 215 -6.99 -7.54 -0.17
CA VAL A 215 -5.93 -7.54 0.83
C VAL A 215 -6.52 -7.23 2.19
N LEU A 216 -6.36 -8.14 3.13
CA LEU A 216 -6.85 -8.00 4.50
C LEU A 216 -5.69 -7.67 5.42
N LEU A 217 -5.67 -6.45 5.98
CA LEU A 217 -4.68 -6.04 6.97
C LEU A 217 -5.28 -6.20 8.37
N ALA A 218 -4.57 -6.89 9.24
CA ALA A 218 -5.10 -7.21 10.57
C ALA A 218 -3.99 -7.41 11.61
N ILE A 219 -4.40 -7.44 12.87
CA ILE A 219 -3.62 -8.03 13.94
C ILE A 219 -3.77 -9.56 13.93
N PRO A 220 -2.90 -10.33 14.60
CA PRO A 220 -2.94 -11.79 14.57
C PRO A 220 -4.27 -12.43 14.99
N THR A 221 -5.10 -11.72 15.73
CA THR A 221 -6.42 -12.21 16.19
C THR A 221 -7.38 -12.57 15.04
N LEU A 222 -7.27 -11.94 13.86
CA LEU A 222 -8.06 -12.33 12.69
C LEU A 222 -7.83 -13.81 12.33
N TRP A 223 -6.58 -14.26 12.36
CA TRP A 223 -6.26 -15.62 11.99
C TRP A 223 -6.84 -16.63 13.00
N ASN A 224 -6.69 -16.31 14.29
CA ASN A 224 -7.28 -17.14 15.36
C ASN A 224 -8.81 -17.22 15.24
N LYS A 225 -9.48 -16.11 14.87
CA LYS A 225 -10.91 -16.11 14.57
C LYS A 225 -11.24 -17.07 13.43
N LEU A 226 -10.53 -16.99 12.31
CA LEU A 226 -10.75 -17.83 11.11
C LEU A 226 -10.53 -19.32 11.39
N GLU A 227 -9.73 -19.68 12.37
CA GLU A 227 -9.53 -21.07 12.82
C GLU A 227 -10.64 -21.56 13.76
N SER A 228 -11.45 -20.68 14.33
CA SER A 228 -12.52 -21.04 15.26
C SER A 228 -13.75 -21.63 14.55
N GLN A 229 -14.59 -22.39 15.31
CA GLN A 229 -15.78 -23.06 14.77
C GLN A 229 -16.80 -22.09 14.18
N ASN A 230 -16.96 -20.90 14.77
CA ASN A 230 -17.92 -19.90 14.31
C ASN A 230 -17.60 -19.32 12.94
N TYR A 231 -16.39 -19.55 12.43
CA TYR A 231 -15.89 -19.03 11.17
C TYR A 231 -15.65 -20.10 10.09
N GLN A 232 -16.21 -21.31 10.26
CA GLN A 232 -15.95 -22.44 9.34
C GLN A 232 -16.19 -22.10 7.86
N GLU A 233 -17.27 -21.39 7.54
CA GLU A 233 -17.54 -21.00 6.14
C GLU A 233 -16.55 -19.93 5.65
N ALA A 234 -16.22 -18.95 6.49
CA ALA A 234 -15.26 -17.92 6.18
C ALA A 234 -13.83 -18.45 6.05
N ARG A 235 -13.52 -19.58 6.68
CA ARG A 235 -12.24 -20.28 6.60
C ARG A 235 -11.85 -20.63 5.17
N GLN A 236 -12.82 -20.78 4.26
CA GLN A 236 -12.56 -21.01 2.84
C GLN A 236 -11.78 -19.84 2.17
N LEU A 237 -11.87 -18.61 2.72
CA LEU A 237 -11.04 -17.49 2.25
C LEU A 237 -9.54 -17.80 2.41
N THR A 238 -9.17 -18.45 3.52
CA THR A 238 -7.78 -18.78 3.82
C THR A 238 -7.35 -20.14 3.32
N THR A 239 -8.28 -21.09 3.14
CA THR A 239 -7.95 -22.44 2.66
C THR A 239 -7.88 -22.51 1.14
N ASN A 240 -8.85 -21.88 0.44
CA ASN A 240 -9.05 -22.08 -0.99
C ASN A 240 -8.86 -20.79 -1.82
N ARG A 241 -8.75 -19.63 -1.18
CA ARG A 241 -8.68 -18.31 -1.86
C ARG A 241 -7.44 -17.50 -1.49
N LEU A 242 -6.68 -17.97 -0.50
CA LEU A 242 -5.46 -17.32 -0.05
C LEU A 242 -4.36 -17.48 -1.11
N SER A 243 -3.81 -16.38 -1.55
CA SER A 243 -2.60 -16.33 -2.37
C SER A 243 -1.35 -16.30 -1.49
N GLU A 244 -1.36 -15.45 -0.46
CA GLU A 244 -0.21 -15.29 0.43
C GLU A 244 -0.65 -14.82 1.83
N ARG A 245 0.08 -15.25 2.86
CA ARG A 245 0.00 -14.73 4.22
C ARG A 245 1.32 -14.07 4.60
N LEU A 246 1.33 -12.76 4.73
CA LEU A 246 2.49 -11.99 5.15
C LEU A 246 2.41 -11.70 6.64
N ARG A 247 3.53 -11.87 7.34
CA ARG A 247 3.66 -11.51 8.75
C ARG A 247 4.62 -10.32 8.85
N LEU A 248 4.11 -9.22 9.39
CA LEU A 248 4.88 -8.02 9.67
C LEU A 248 5.36 -8.03 11.11
N GLY A 249 6.56 -7.56 11.32
CA GLY A 249 7.15 -7.30 12.63
C GLY A 249 8.06 -6.09 12.52
N LEU A 250 8.28 -5.40 13.62
CA LEU A 250 9.26 -4.35 13.68
C LEU A 250 10.66 -4.94 13.64
N THR A 251 11.51 -4.44 12.76
CA THR A 251 12.90 -4.89 12.63
C THR A 251 13.88 -3.75 12.90
N GLU A 252 15.09 -4.09 13.31
CA GLU A 252 16.20 -3.14 13.43
C GLU A 252 16.44 -2.37 12.13
N ARG A 253 16.35 -3.07 10.99
CA ARG A 253 16.54 -2.48 9.67
C ARG A 253 15.46 -1.42 9.35
N ASP A 254 14.21 -1.71 9.68
CA ASP A 254 13.10 -0.77 9.51
C ASP A 254 13.27 0.48 10.38
N LEU A 255 13.62 0.27 11.64
CA LEU A 255 13.88 1.37 12.57
C LEU A 255 15.05 2.23 12.12
N ALA A 256 16.17 1.61 11.76
CA ALA A 256 17.35 2.35 11.29
C ALA A 256 17.01 3.17 10.04
N ARG A 257 16.27 2.59 9.09
CA ARG A 257 15.82 3.30 7.89
C ARG A 257 14.84 4.43 8.23
N TYR A 258 13.89 4.16 9.13
CA TYR A 258 12.94 5.16 9.61
C TYR A 258 13.67 6.37 10.24
N PHE A 259 14.62 6.14 11.16
CA PHE A 259 15.38 7.22 11.80
C PHE A 259 16.18 8.05 10.79
N SER A 260 16.85 7.41 9.84
CA SER A 260 17.58 8.13 8.78
C SER A 260 16.66 8.99 7.90
N LEU A 261 15.42 8.54 7.66
CA LEU A 261 14.45 9.28 6.85
C LEU A 261 13.77 10.42 7.60
N CYS A 262 13.36 10.19 8.87
CA CYS A 262 12.58 11.19 9.61
C CYS A 262 13.45 12.24 10.32
N ARG A 263 14.71 11.92 10.61
CA ARG A 263 15.66 12.81 11.33
C ARG A 263 17.05 12.76 10.67
N PRO A 264 17.19 13.18 9.40
CA PRO A 264 18.47 13.10 8.68
C PRO A 264 19.57 13.93 9.35
N ALA A 265 19.23 15.05 10.01
CA ALA A 265 20.19 15.84 10.76
C ALA A 265 20.75 15.14 12.01
N CYS A 266 19.94 14.25 12.63
CA CYS A 266 20.37 13.45 13.77
C CYS A 266 21.11 12.17 13.36
N PHE A 267 20.85 11.68 12.17
CA PHE A 267 21.36 10.41 11.63
C PHE A 267 21.92 10.63 10.22
N PRO A 268 23.04 11.33 10.07
CA PRO A 268 23.66 11.58 8.77
C PRO A 268 24.04 10.26 8.09
N GLU A 269 24.03 10.23 6.77
CA GLU A 269 24.30 9.01 5.96
C GLU A 269 25.77 8.52 6.03
N GLY A 270 26.62 9.22 6.77
CA GLY A 270 28.02 8.85 6.99
C GLY A 270 28.19 7.47 7.65
N GLU A 271 29.35 6.86 7.44
CA GLU A 271 29.69 5.51 7.96
C GLU A 271 28.58 4.45 7.79
N LYS A 272 27.92 4.45 6.62
CA LYS A 272 26.86 3.47 6.27
C LYS A 272 25.66 3.47 7.25
N GLY A 273 25.31 4.62 7.82
CA GLY A 273 24.20 4.75 8.75
C GLY A 273 24.41 4.07 10.12
N LYS A 274 25.62 4.05 10.63
CA LYS A 274 26.00 3.41 11.91
C LYS A 274 25.20 3.99 13.10
N ALA A 275 25.05 5.31 13.16
CA ALA A 275 24.29 5.99 14.22
C ALA A 275 22.80 5.53 14.22
N ALA A 276 22.16 5.49 13.07
CA ALA A 276 20.77 5.03 12.94
C ALA A 276 20.61 3.55 13.33
N ARG A 277 21.56 2.69 13.00
CA ARG A 277 21.55 1.28 13.42
C ARG A 277 21.76 1.12 14.92
N THR A 278 22.66 1.92 15.52
CA THR A 278 22.85 1.92 16.97
C THR A 278 21.58 2.37 17.69
N ALA A 279 20.95 3.45 17.24
CA ALA A 279 19.66 3.91 17.77
C ALA A 279 18.57 2.84 17.60
N ALA A 280 18.48 2.20 16.45
CA ALA A 280 17.51 1.13 16.19
C ALA A 280 17.66 -0.05 17.16
N LYS A 281 18.89 -0.47 17.45
CA LYS A 281 19.19 -1.54 18.44
C LYS A 281 18.72 -1.18 19.84
N LEU A 282 18.89 0.08 20.25
CA LEU A 282 18.46 0.55 21.56
C LEU A 282 16.92 0.68 21.64
N VAL A 283 16.28 1.13 20.57
CA VAL A 283 14.84 1.41 20.54
C VAL A 283 14.01 0.13 20.34
N LEU A 284 14.49 -0.85 19.59
CA LEU A 284 13.72 -2.04 19.22
C LEU A 284 13.13 -2.80 20.41
N PRO A 285 13.88 -3.10 21.49
CA PRO A 285 13.33 -3.83 22.65
C PRO A 285 12.19 -3.02 23.33
N ALA A 286 12.38 -1.73 23.52
CA ALA A 286 11.39 -0.84 24.12
C ALA A 286 10.16 -0.67 23.21
N ALA A 287 10.36 -0.53 21.90
CA ALA A 287 9.29 -0.38 20.94
C ALA A 287 8.39 -1.61 20.85
N SER A 288 8.97 -2.81 20.90
CA SER A 288 8.21 -4.08 20.85
C SER A 288 7.22 -4.23 22.00
N GLY A 289 7.49 -3.63 23.17
CA GLY A 289 6.58 -3.62 24.31
C GLY A 289 5.62 -2.43 24.36
N ASN A 290 5.91 -1.33 23.64
CA ASN A 290 5.26 -0.04 23.77
C ASN A 290 4.61 0.49 22.47
N GLY A 291 4.12 -0.38 21.58
CA GLY A 291 3.38 0.03 20.39
C GLY A 291 4.24 0.21 19.14
N ASN A 292 5.39 -0.48 19.07
CA ASN A 292 6.15 -0.69 17.85
C ASN A 292 6.61 0.61 17.17
N MET A 293 6.28 0.82 15.89
CA MET A 293 6.70 2.01 15.12
C MET A 293 6.13 3.32 15.69
N ALA A 294 4.95 3.28 16.32
CA ALA A 294 4.39 4.45 16.97
C ALA A 294 5.28 4.93 18.14
N PHE A 295 5.83 3.99 18.92
CA PHE A 295 6.80 4.32 19.95
C PHE A 295 8.10 4.88 19.37
N ALA A 296 8.62 4.26 18.32
CA ALA A 296 9.82 4.75 17.63
C ALA A 296 9.64 6.18 17.09
N ARG A 297 8.45 6.52 16.60
CA ARG A 297 8.09 7.88 16.20
C ARG A 297 8.15 8.86 17.37
N ASP A 298 7.64 8.45 18.53
CA ASP A 298 7.66 9.31 19.73
C ASP A 298 9.10 9.53 20.21
N VAL A 299 9.93 8.49 20.21
CA VAL A 299 11.38 8.62 20.48
C VAL A 299 12.05 9.58 19.49
N ALA A 300 11.78 9.42 18.18
CA ALA A 300 12.35 10.30 17.15
C ALA A 300 11.99 11.77 17.35
N ARG A 301 10.78 12.07 17.83
CA ARG A 301 10.32 13.44 18.13
C ARG A 301 11.01 14.06 19.34
N LEU A 302 11.41 13.24 20.29
CA LEU A 302 12.09 13.67 21.52
C LEU A 302 13.59 13.87 21.33
N LEU A 303 14.17 13.37 20.23
CA LEU A 303 15.58 13.60 19.95
C LEU A 303 15.85 15.09 19.68
N PRO A 304 16.81 15.70 20.38
CA PRO A 304 17.21 17.08 20.13
C PRO A 304 17.81 17.25 18.72
N GLU A 305 17.94 18.48 18.27
CA GLU A 305 18.67 18.77 17.04
C GLU A 305 20.16 18.45 17.21
N GLY A 306 20.78 17.94 16.15
CA GLY A 306 22.17 17.50 16.10
C GLY A 306 22.33 15.99 16.17
N GLU A 307 23.58 15.52 16.29
CA GLU A 307 23.89 14.08 16.24
C GLU A 307 23.27 13.31 17.41
N ALA A 308 22.58 12.21 17.10
CA ALA A 308 21.96 11.33 18.09
C ALA A 308 22.99 10.38 18.70
N THR A 309 23.51 10.73 19.89
CA THR A 309 24.37 9.82 20.66
C THR A 309 23.53 8.71 21.32
N PRO A 310 24.14 7.56 21.68
CA PRO A 310 23.44 6.48 22.39
C PRO A 310 22.77 6.96 23.70
N GLU A 311 23.39 7.88 24.43
CA GLU A 311 22.88 8.45 25.69
C GLU A 311 21.60 9.25 25.45
N ARG A 312 21.61 10.12 24.43
CA ARG A 312 20.43 10.92 24.03
C ARG A 312 19.27 10.02 23.57
N VAL A 313 19.58 8.96 22.85
CA VAL A 313 18.57 7.98 22.44
C VAL A 313 18.00 7.26 23.66
N ALA A 314 18.83 6.85 24.61
CA ALA A 314 18.38 6.19 25.83
C ALA A 314 17.49 7.12 26.71
N GLU A 315 17.81 8.40 26.78
CA GLU A 315 17.00 9.41 27.47
C GLU A 315 15.62 9.59 26.77
N ALA A 316 15.62 9.74 25.46
CA ALA A 316 14.39 9.82 24.67
C ALA A 316 13.50 8.57 24.81
N ILE A 317 14.08 7.38 24.92
CA ILE A 317 13.36 6.14 25.21
C ILE A 317 12.67 6.20 26.56
N LYS A 318 13.38 6.63 27.62
CA LYS A 318 12.83 6.76 28.97
C LYS A 318 11.67 7.76 28.98
N GLU A 319 11.85 8.90 28.34
CA GLU A 319 10.83 9.94 28.26
C GLU A 319 9.61 9.49 27.46
N ALA A 320 9.80 8.84 26.32
CA ALA A 320 8.72 8.29 25.51
C ALA A 320 7.92 7.21 26.27
N ALA A 321 8.61 6.37 27.06
CA ALA A 321 7.96 5.35 27.89
C ALA A 321 7.17 5.96 29.05
N ALA A 322 7.66 7.04 29.64
CA ALA A 322 6.98 7.72 30.75
C ALA A 322 5.70 8.48 30.32
N ARG A 323 5.55 8.79 29.02
CA ARG A 323 4.38 9.47 28.44
C ARG A 323 3.24 8.51 28.04
N ARG A 324 3.47 7.19 28.13
CA ARG A 324 2.52 6.12 27.77
C ARG A 324 2.02 5.37 28.98
#